data_dbbb425f8594a8dfb618cb85d675e56d
#
_entry.id   dbbb425f8594a8dfb618cb85d675e56d
#
_cell.length_a   1.000
_cell.length_b   1.000
_cell.length_c   1.000
_cell.angle_alpha   90.00
_cell.angle_beta   90.00
_cell.angle_gamma   90.00
#
_symmetry.space_group_name_H-M   'P 1'
#
loop_
_entity.id
_entity.type
_entity.pdbx_description
1 polymer ?
#
loop_
_entity_poly.entity_id
_entity_poly.type
_entity_poly.pdbx_seq_one_letter_code
_entity_poly.pdbx_strand_id
1 'polypeptide(L)'
;HKIADEDPSPADQLIQEQNLAQLKAYIQQLKPHYQVVINMRFFQELSYKEMAEKIGEPMNNIKVKLLRAKKLLAEIIDNSERG
;
A
#
# COMPACT_ATOMS: atom_id res chain seq x y z
N HIS A 1 -10.31 14.95 2.14
CA HIS A 1 -9.92 15.00 0.75
C HIS A 1 -9.31 13.69 0.27
N LYS A 2 -9.60 13.30 -0.94
CA LYS A 2 -9.08 12.06 -1.46
C LYS A 2 -8.33 12.29 -2.76
N ILE A 3 -7.49 11.35 -3.11
CA ILE A 3 -6.72 11.41 -4.33
C ILE A 3 -7.60 10.98 -5.48
N ALA A 4 -7.69 11.85 -6.49
CA ALA A 4 -8.68 11.70 -7.54
C ALA A 4 -8.41 10.54 -8.49
N ASP A 5 -7.17 10.09 -8.57
CA ASP A 5 -6.79 9.09 -9.56
C ASP A 5 -6.92 7.65 -9.04
N GLU A 6 -7.58 7.48 -7.90
CA GLU A 6 -7.70 6.13 -7.32
C GLU A 6 -9.00 6.00 -6.56
N ASP A 7 -9.78 4.99 -6.92
CA ASP A 7 -10.98 4.65 -6.19
C ASP A 7 -10.63 3.74 -5.02
N PRO A 8 -11.31 3.92 -3.87
CA PRO A 8 -11.11 3.00 -2.75
C PRO A 8 -11.44 1.57 -3.16
N SER A 9 -10.64 0.64 -2.72
CA SER A 9 -10.88 -0.78 -2.97
C SER A 9 -11.08 -1.50 -1.65
N PRO A 10 -11.61 -2.74 -1.68
CA PRO A 10 -11.70 -3.52 -0.44
C PRO A 10 -10.36 -3.68 0.26
N ALA A 11 -9.27 -3.78 -0.51
CA ALA A 11 -7.95 -3.90 0.09
C ALA A 11 -7.57 -2.63 0.84
N ASP A 12 -7.88 -1.46 0.28
CA ASP A 12 -7.60 -0.20 0.97
C ASP A 12 -8.33 -0.13 2.30
N GLN A 13 -9.60 -0.51 2.31
CA GLN A 13 -10.39 -0.47 3.52
C GLN A 13 -9.82 -1.41 4.57
N LEU A 14 -9.48 -2.63 4.18
CA LEU A 14 -8.93 -3.61 5.11
C LEU A 14 -7.63 -3.11 5.73
N ILE A 15 -6.77 -2.51 4.90
CA ILE A 15 -5.50 -1.98 5.38
C ILE A 15 -5.72 -0.86 6.38
N GLN A 16 -6.65 0.04 6.10
CA GLN A 16 -6.89 1.19 6.96
C GLN A 16 -7.55 0.82 8.28
N GLU A 17 -8.21 -0.33 8.35
CA GLU A 17 -8.85 -0.78 9.58
C GLU A 17 -7.89 -1.35 10.60
N GLN A 18 -6.65 -1.64 10.19
CA GLN A 18 -5.69 -2.23 11.11
C GLN A 18 -5.09 -1.17 12.03
N ASN A 19 -4.77 -1.57 13.26
CA ASN A 19 -4.03 -0.63 14.10
C ASN A 19 -2.59 -0.52 13.57
N LEU A 20 -1.94 0.58 13.93
CA LEU A 20 -0.66 0.92 13.35
C LEU A 20 0.41 -0.12 13.62
N ALA A 21 0.47 -0.64 14.83
CA ALA A 21 1.49 -1.61 15.19
C ALA A 21 1.35 -2.90 14.40
N GLN A 22 0.10 -3.38 14.28
CA GLN A 22 -0.16 -4.59 13.52
C GLN A 22 0.13 -4.37 12.03
N LEU A 23 -0.27 -3.22 11.52
CA LEU A 23 -0.06 -2.92 10.12
C LEU A 23 1.42 -2.91 9.77
N LYS A 24 2.23 -2.32 10.62
CA LYS A 24 3.67 -2.31 10.38
C LYS A 24 4.25 -3.70 10.36
N ALA A 25 3.77 -4.58 11.24
CA ALA A 25 4.24 -5.96 11.26
C ALA A 25 3.88 -6.69 9.99
N TYR A 26 2.66 -6.48 9.49
CA TYR A 26 2.23 -7.11 8.25
C TYR A 26 3.05 -6.60 7.06
N ILE A 27 3.31 -5.29 7.04
CA ILE A 27 4.07 -4.68 5.95
C ILE A 27 5.48 -5.28 5.87
N GLN A 28 6.08 -5.59 7.02
CA GLN A 28 7.42 -6.15 7.05
C GLN A 28 7.50 -7.52 6.38
N GLN A 29 6.37 -8.18 6.16
CA GLN A 29 6.36 -9.46 5.47
C GLN A 29 6.40 -9.30 3.96
N LEU A 30 6.26 -8.09 3.46
CA LEU A 30 6.34 -7.82 2.04
C LEU A 30 7.79 -7.68 1.60
N LYS A 31 8.02 -7.85 0.30
CA LYS A 31 9.33 -7.56 -0.27
C LYS A 31 9.64 -6.07 -0.12
N PRO A 32 10.93 -5.71 -0.01
CA PRO A 32 11.29 -4.31 0.26
C PRO A 32 10.69 -3.29 -0.72
N HIS A 33 10.66 -3.61 -2.01
CA HIS A 33 10.12 -2.64 -2.97
C HIS A 33 8.61 -2.43 -2.79
N TYR A 34 7.91 -3.43 -2.30
CA TYR A 34 6.49 -3.27 -1.98
C TYR A 34 6.31 -2.47 -0.68
N GLN A 35 7.20 -2.68 0.29
CA GLN A 35 7.14 -1.92 1.53
C GLN A 35 7.27 -0.42 1.27
N VAL A 36 8.16 -0.06 0.34
CA VAL A 36 8.39 1.34 0.01
C VAL A 36 7.13 2.01 -0.49
N VAL A 37 6.43 1.39 -1.45
CA VAL A 37 5.24 2.02 -2.02
C VAL A 37 4.09 2.07 -1.02
N ILE A 38 3.96 1.05 -0.17
CA ILE A 38 2.92 1.06 0.86
C ILE A 38 3.19 2.18 1.87
N ASN A 39 4.43 2.32 2.32
CA ASN A 39 4.78 3.38 3.27
C ASN A 39 4.53 4.77 2.69
N MET A 40 4.92 4.96 1.44
CA MET A 40 4.71 6.26 0.80
C MET A 40 3.24 6.61 0.66
N ARG A 41 2.42 5.62 0.32
CA ARG A 41 1.02 5.87 0.06
C ARG A 41 0.21 6.02 1.35
N PHE A 42 0.42 5.14 2.32
CA PHE A 42 -0.45 5.09 3.49
C PHE A 42 0.08 5.89 4.68
N PHE A 43 1.39 6.02 4.80
CA PHE A 43 1.95 6.77 5.94
C PHE A 43 2.38 8.18 5.56
N GLN A 44 2.95 8.36 4.37
CA GLN A 44 3.35 9.68 3.92
C GLN A 44 2.27 10.36 3.10
N GLU A 45 1.25 9.62 2.68
CA GLU A 45 0.10 10.13 1.94
C GLU A 45 0.50 10.84 0.66
N LEU A 46 1.47 10.29 -0.04
CA LEU A 46 1.95 10.85 -1.29
C LEU A 46 1.02 10.51 -2.44
N SER A 47 0.93 11.41 -3.41
CA SER A 47 0.24 11.13 -4.66
C SER A 47 1.08 10.19 -5.52
N TYR A 48 0.46 9.60 -6.54
CA TYR A 48 1.20 8.77 -7.48
C TYR A 48 2.32 9.55 -8.14
N LYS A 49 2.06 10.80 -8.49
CA LYS A 49 3.08 11.64 -9.10
C LYS A 49 4.28 11.84 -8.18
N GLU A 50 3.99 12.14 -6.91
CA GLU A 50 5.04 12.32 -5.93
C GLU A 50 5.85 11.05 -5.71
N MET A 51 5.16 9.92 -5.67
CA MET A 51 5.82 8.63 -5.52
C MET A 51 6.72 8.34 -6.71
N ALA A 52 6.21 8.61 -7.92
CA ALA A 52 6.98 8.39 -9.14
C ALA A 52 8.26 9.23 -9.14
N GLU A 53 8.16 10.46 -8.69
CA GLU A 53 9.32 11.34 -8.62
C GLU A 53 10.35 10.87 -7.60
N LYS A 54 9.88 10.42 -6.45
CA LYS A 54 10.80 9.97 -5.41
C LYS A 54 11.48 8.65 -5.76
N ILE A 55 10.74 7.75 -6.38
CA ILE A 55 11.27 6.43 -6.72
C ILE A 55 12.05 6.46 -8.02
N GLY A 56 11.69 7.38 -8.92
CA GLY A 56 12.35 7.48 -10.21
C GLY A 56 11.79 6.53 -11.25
N GLU A 57 10.49 6.21 -11.15
CA GLU A 57 9.81 5.33 -12.10
C GLU A 57 8.57 6.01 -12.65
N PRO A 58 8.11 5.58 -13.84
CA PRO A 58 6.87 6.13 -14.40
C PRO A 58 5.66 5.85 -13.51
N MET A 59 4.68 6.76 -13.55
CA MET A 59 3.48 6.61 -12.75
C MET A 59 2.77 5.28 -12.98
N ASN A 60 2.75 4.79 -14.21
CA ASN A 60 2.10 3.51 -14.48
C ASN A 60 2.75 2.37 -13.71
N ASN A 61 4.07 2.39 -13.61
CA ASN A 61 4.77 1.37 -12.82
C ASN A 61 4.42 1.48 -11.35
N ILE A 62 4.30 2.71 -10.85
CA ILE A 62 3.95 2.93 -9.46
C ILE A 62 2.54 2.39 -9.18
N LYS A 63 1.59 2.67 -10.07
CA LYS A 63 0.22 2.20 -9.89
C LYS A 63 0.16 0.67 -9.86
N VAL A 64 0.85 0.02 -10.77
CA VAL A 64 0.86 -1.44 -10.83
C VAL A 64 1.52 -2.01 -9.58
N LYS A 65 2.66 -1.44 -9.19
CA LYS A 65 3.37 -1.92 -8.02
C LYS A 65 2.54 -1.76 -6.76
N LEU A 66 1.90 -0.61 -6.61
CA LEU A 66 1.05 -0.37 -5.44
C LEU A 66 -0.15 -1.31 -5.41
N LEU A 67 -0.77 -1.54 -6.57
CA LEU A 67 -1.90 -2.46 -6.63
C LEU A 67 -1.48 -3.86 -6.17
N ARG A 68 -0.35 -4.33 -6.64
CA ARG A 68 0.17 -5.64 -6.23
C ARG A 68 0.52 -5.67 -4.74
N ALA A 69 1.13 -4.60 -4.25
CA ALA A 69 1.50 -4.51 -2.85
C ALA A 69 0.26 -4.54 -1.96
N LYS A 70 -0.77 -3.79 -2.32
CA LYS A 70 -2.01 -3.77 -1.55
C LYS A 70 -2.67 -5.14 -1.54
N LYS A 71 -2.68 -5.82 -2.67
CA LYS A 71 -3.29 -7.14 -2.75
C LYS A 71 -2.55 -8.15 -1.85
N LEU A 72 -1.23 -8.14 -1.92
CA LEU A 72 -0.43 -9.03 -1.09
C LEU A 72 -0.60 -8.71 0.38
N LEU A 73 -0.63 -7.44 0.73
CA LEU A 73 -0.80 -7.04 2.12
C LEU A 73 -2.17 -7.47 2.63
N ALA A 74 -3.21 -7.28 1.83
CA ALA A 74 -4.55 -7.70 2.22
C ALA A 74 -4.62 -9.21 2.45
N GLU A 75 -3.91 -9.99 1.63
CA GLU A 75 -3.86 -11.43 1.82
C GLU A 75 -3.15 -11.81 3.12
N ILE A 76 -2.09 -11.10 3.45
CA ILE A 76 -1.37 -11.34 4.70
C ILE A 76 -2.28 -11.06 5.90
N ILE A 77 -2.99 -9.94 5.86
CA ILE A 77 -3.90 -9.57 6.93
C ILE A 77 -5.02 -10.61 7.07
N ASP A 78 -5.63 -10.98 5.95
CA ASP A 78 -6.74 -11.90 5.95
C ASP A 78 -6.33 -13.27 6.48
N ASN A 79 -5.19 -13.78 6.05
CA ASN A 79 -4.69 -15.06 6.53
C ASN A 79 -4.36 -15.00 8.02
N SER A 80 -3.81 -13.89 8.48
CA SER A 80 -3.47 -13.74 9.89
C SER A 80 -4.72 -13.72 10.77
N GLU A 81 -5.77 -13.04 10.31
CA GLU A 81 -7.00 -12.91 11.09
C GLU A 81 -7.84 -14.19 11.08
N ARG A 82 -7.69 -15.00 10.06
CA ARG A 82 -8.39 -16.27 10.02
C ARG A 82 -7.79 -17.30 10.94
N GLY A 83 -6.52 -17.17 11.12
CA GLY A 83 -5.74 -18.17 11.68
C GLY A 83 -5.62 -18.37 13.05
#